data_ac2c16c6e9c246130386e0e02057bafd
#
_entry.id   ac2c16c6e9c246130386e0e02057bafd
#
_cell.length_a   1.000
_cell.length_b   1.000
_cell.length_c   1.000
_cell.angle_alpha   90.00
_cell.angle_beta   90.00
_cell.angle_gamma   90.00
#
_symmetry.space_group_name_H-M   'P 1'
#
loop_
_entity.id
_entity.type
_entity.pdbx_description
1 polymer ?
#
loop_
_entity_poly.entity_id
_entity_poly.type
_entity_poly.pdbx_seq_one_letter_code
_entity_poly.pdbx_strand_id
1 'polypeptide(L)'
;MTSDEPSSSTSQELITVVTSDGKDFELTVELAQQSETLAKLIANFDYHLKDVKKEPIPLGNITSAQMEKVCVWLKHHQNKKWTPPGKSDVPSYSFDKWTNAYLTIPNSELFELMSAANYLNIQHLYETLCRRVASKIAGKTSSEMRQALNLKSDEEIKAAEIAEEEEEEKEEDDESSSEDQEMSDISLSPEPPIDD
;
A
#
# COMPACT_ATOMS: atom_id res chain seq x y z
N MET A 1 37.54 -44.41 -10.77
CA MET A 1 36.21 -43.96 -11.27
C MET A 1 35.73 -42.93 -10.32
N THR A 2 36.14 -41.69 -10.60
CA THR A 2 35.79 -40.52 -9.81
C THR A 2 34.53 -39.93 -10.42
N SER A 3 33.44 -39.99 -9.66
CA SER A 3 32.18 -39.38 -10.06
C SER A 3 32.25 -37.89 -9.78
N ASP A 4 32.49 -37.10 -10.83
CA ASP A 4 32.29 -35.64 -10.82
C ASP A 4 30.78 -35.38 -10.78
N GLU A 5 30.28 -35.01 -9.65
CA GLU A 5 28.99 -34.32 -9.53
C GLU A 5 29.17 -32.88 -10.01
N PRO A 6 28.41 -32.40 -11.00
CA PRO A 6 28.42 -31.00 -11.34
C PRO A 6 27.64 -30.24 -10.27
N SER A 7 28.37 -29.64 -9.35
CA SER A 7 27.85 -28.60 -8.44
C SER A 7 27.39 -27.40 -9.28
N SER A 8 26.14 -27.45 -9.69
CA SER A 8 25.46 -26.33 -10.34
C SER A 8 25.17 -25.26 -9.28
N SER A 9 26.18 -24.46 -8.93
CA SER A 9 25.99 -23.20 -8.23
C SER A 9 25.40 -22.19 -9.22
N THR A 10 24.10 -22.26 -9.43
CA THR A 10 23.35 -21.19 -10.05
C THR A 10 23.47 -19.98 -9.12
N SER A 11 24.34 -19.04 -9.45
CA SER A 11 24.43 -17.75 -8.77
C SER A 11 23.07 -17.09 -8.90
N GLN A 12 22.22 -17.19 -7.88
CA GLN A 12 20.93 -16.53 -7.87
C GLN A 12 21.19 -15.04 -7.84
N GLU A 13 20.81 -14.37 -8.91
CA GLU A 13 20.93 -12.92 -9.02
C GLU A 13 20.01 -12.26 -7.99
N LEU A 14 20.58 -11.45 -7.11
CA LEU A 14 19.86 -10.74 -6.04
C LEU A 14 19.62 -9.30 -6.41
N ILE A 15 18.48 -8.78 -6.05
CA ILE A 15 18.12 -7.37 -6.07
C ILE A 15 17.81 -6.90 -4.66
N THR A 16 18.11 -5.64 -4.38
CA THR A 16 17.75 -4.98 -3.13
C THR A 16 16.61 -4.02 -3.37
N VAL A 17 15.57 -4.10 -2.55
CA VAL A 17 14.47 -3.12 -2.53
C VAL A 17 14.44 -2.42 -1.18
N VAL A 18 14.11 -1.12 -1.16
CA VAL A 18 14.04 -0.30 0.05
C VAL A 18 12.60 0.13 0.29
N THR A 19 12.07 -0.18 1.44
CA THR A 19 10.70 0.18 1.83
C THR A 19 10.60 1.65 2.28
N SER A 20 9.37 2.17 2.42
CA SER A 20 9.10 3.55 2.81
C SER A 20 9.66 3.92 4.19
N ASP A 21 9.81 2.94 5.08
CA ASP A 21 10.43 3.06 6.40
C ASP A 21 11.95 2.79 6.39
N GLY A 22 12.57 2.73 5.20
CA GLY A 22 14.02 2.64 5.02
C GLY A 22 14.63 1.27 5.29
N LYS A 23 13.85 0.19 5.33
CA LYS A 23 14.36 -1.16 5.52
C LYS A 23 14.66 -1.84 4.19
N ASP A 24 15.83 -2.46 4.10
CA ASP A 24 16.28 -3.19 2.93
C ASP A 24 15.78 -4.64 2.92
N PHE A 25 15.38 -5.10 1.74
CA PHE A 25 15.00 -6.50 1.49
C PHE A 25 15.74 -7.02 0.28
N GLU A 26 16.38 -8.17 0.44
CA GLU A 26 17.02 -8.88 -0.66
C GLU A 26 16.05 -9.92 -1.24
N LEU A 27 15.86 -9.86 -2.55
CA LEU A 27 15.03 -10.78 -3.30
C LEU A 27 15.84 -11.39 -4.45
N THR A 28 15.58 -12.65 -4.76
CA THR A 28 16.07 -13.20 -6.02
C THR A 28 15.26 -12.63 -7.19
N VAL A 29 15.90 -12.49 -8.35
CA VAL A 29 15.21 -12.04 -9.57
C VAL A 29 13.99 -12.91 -9.87
N GLU A 30 14.08 -14.22 -9.63
CA GLU A 30 12.96 -15.14 -9.81
C GLU A 30 11.75 -14.83 -8.90
N LEU A 31 12.00 -14.46 -7.64
CA LEU A 31 10.93 -14.04 -6.73
C LEU A 31 10.31 -12.71 -7.17
N ALA A 32 11.17 -11.78 -7.56
CA ALA A 32 10.74 -10.46 -8.01
C ALA A 32 9.90 -10.51 -9.30
N GLN A 33 10.15 -11.48 -10.19
CA GLN A 33 9.37 -11.67 -11.42
C GLN A 33 7.89 -12.04 -11.17
N GLN A 34 7.52 -12.48 -9.97
CA GLN A 34 6.11 -12.68 -9.62
C GLN A 34 5.35 -11.36 -9.42
N SER A 35 6.08 -10.25 -9.30
CA SER A 35 5.56 -8.88 -9.29
C SER A 35 5.81 -8.24 -10.65
N GLU A 36 4.76 -7.85 -11.35
CA GLU A 36 4.89 -7.17 -12.64
C GLU A 36 5.61 -5.82 -12.51
N THR A 37 5.38 -5.11 -11.40
CA THR A 37 6.04 -3.83 -11.10
C THR A 37 7.55 -4.03 -10.92
N LEU A 38 7.97 -5.00 -10.11
CA LEU A 38 9.39 -5.28 -9.91
C LEU A 38 10.05 -5.80 -11.18
N ALA A 39 9.36 -6.67 -11.93
CA ALA A 39 9.87 -7.17 -13.20
C ALA A 39 10.15 -6.03 -14.21
N LYS A 40 9.25 -5.05 -14.31
CA LYS A 40 9.43 -3.86 -15.16
C LYS A 40 10.58 -2.98 -14.66
N LEU A 41 10.69 -2.78 -13.34
CA LEU A 41 11.79 -1.99 -12.76
C LEU A 41 13.15 -2.67 -13.02
N ILE A 42 13.25 -3.98 -12.82
CA ILE A 42 14.47 -4.75 -13.10
C ILE A 42 14.86 -4.61 -14.59
N ALA A 43 13.90 -4.71 -15.51
CA ALA A 43 14.15 -4.58 -16.93
C ALA A 43 14.60 -3.16 -17.32
N ASN A 44 14.02 -2.13 -16.69
CA ASN A 44 14.34 -0.73 -17.00
C ASN A 44 15.71 -0.28 -16.46
N PHE A 45 16.16 -0.85 -15.35
CA PHE A 45 17.42 -0.49 -14.71
C PHE A 45 18.61 -1.34 -15.18
N ASP A 46 18.46 -2.15 -16.24
CA ASP A 46 19.51 -3.03 -16.76
C ASP A 46 20.23 -3.86 -15.69
N TYR A 47 19.49 -4.32 -14.66
CA TYR A 47 20.02 -5.10 -13.54
C TYR A 47 20.76 -6.37 -13.97
N HIS A 48 20.62 -6.76 -15.25
CA HIS A 48 21.31 -7.90 -15.85
C HIS A 48 22.75 -7.63 -16.26
N LEU A 49 23.19 -6.37 -16.23
CA LEU A 49 24.58 -6.00 -16.54
C LEU A 49 25.48 -6.24 -15.33
N LYS A 50 26.46 -7.13 -15.48
CA LYS A 50 27.34 -7.60 -14.39
C LYS A 50 28.20 -6.52 -13.75
N ASP A 51 28.40 -5.38 -14.42
CA ASP A 51 29.33 -4.32 -14.03
C ASP A 51 28.66 -3.05 -13.50
N VAL A 52 27.32 -3.02 -13.40
CA VAL A 52 26.60 -1.87 -12.88
C VAL A 52 26.39 -2.06 -11.37
N LYS A 53 26.81 -1.06 -10.59
CA LYS A 53 26.50 -1.01 -9.16
C LYS A 53 25.00 -0.99 -9.00
N LYS A 54 24.41 -2.11 -8.57
CA LYS A 54 22.96 -2.27 -8.43
C LYS A 54 22.47 -1.37 -7.32
N GLU A 55 21.83 -0.26 -7.70
CA GLU A 55 21.21 0.63 -6.71
C GLU A 55 19.93 -0.01 -6.17
N PRO A 56 19.65 0.14 -4.87
CA PRO A 56 18.40 -0.37 -4.29
C PRO A 56 17.17 0.26 -4.95
N ILE A 57 16.15 -0.55 -5.22
CA ILE A 57 14.89 -0.10 -5.81
C ILE A 57 14.01 0.50 -4.71
N PRO A 58 13.66 1.81 -4.73
CA PRO A 58 12.83 2.41 -3.71
C PRO A 58 11.35 2.04 -3.90
N LEU A 59 10.72 1.56 -2.83
CA LEU A 59 9.30 1.23 -2.75
C LEU A 59 8.59 2.17 -1.77
N GLY A 60 8.40 3.44 -2.16
CA GLY A 60 7.91 4.51 -1.29
C GLY A 60 6.52 4.30 -0.68
N ASN A 61 5.71 3.40 -1.25
CA ASN A 61 4.34 3.14 -0.80
C ASN A 61 4.19 1.81 -0.04
N ILE A 62 5.29 1.15 0.33
CA ILE A 62 5.28 -0.14 1.01
C ILE A 62 6.11 -0.07 2.27
N THR A 63 5.52 -0.44 3.40
CA THR A 63 6.21 -0.57 4.68
C THR A 63 6.94 -1.91 4.79
N SER A 64 7.90 -2.01 5.71
CA SER A 64 8.61 -3.27 5.98
C SER A 64 7.67 -4.40 6.41
N ALA A 65 6.65 -4.09 7.22
CA ALA A 65 5.67 -5.07 7.67
C ALA A 65 4.86 -5.67 6.50
N GLN A 66 4.47 -4.85 5.54
CA GLN A 66 3.80 -5.30 4.32
C GLN A 66 4.75 -6.13 3.45
N MET A 67 5.99 -5.67 3.29
CA MET A 67 6.99 -6.35 2.46
C MET A 67 7.37 -7.73 3.02
N GLU A 68 7.47 -7.87 4.34
CA GLU A 68 7.70 -9.17 4.99
C GLU A 68 6.59 -10.18 4.61
N LYS A 69 5.33 -9.78 4.68
CA LYS A 69 4.20 -10.62 4.28
C LYS A 69 4.23 -10.96 2.78
N VAL A 70 4.52 -9.97 1.94
CA VAL A 70 4.71 -10.19 0.49
C VAL A 70 5.81 -11.20 0.23
N CYS A 71 6.96 -11.08 0.88
CA CYS A 71 8.08 -12.03 0.73
C CYS A 71 7.70 -13.46 1.12
N VAL A 72 6.93 -13.64 2.21
CA VAL A 72 6.42 -14.96 2.62
C VAL A 72 5.52 -15.55 1.55
N TRP A 73 4.64 -14.74 0.95
CA TRP A 73 3.77 -15.17 -0.15
C TRP A 73 4.55 -15.58 -1.39
N LEU A 74 5.47 -14.73 -1.84
CA LEU A 74 6.29 -14.98 -3.04
C LEU A 74 7.10 -16.26 -2.90
N LYS A 75 7.74 -16.48 -1.74
CA LYS A 75 8.51 -17.70 -1.45
C LYS A 75 7.63 -18.96 -1.49
N HIS A 76 6.42 -18.90 -0.92
CA HIS A 76 5.51 -20.05 -0.94
C HIS A 76 5.01 -20.39 -2.32
N HIS A 77 4.88 -19.40 -3.22
CA HIS A 77 4.33 -19.59 -4.57
C HIS A 77 5.39 -19.60 -5.68
N GLN A 78 6.68 -19.57 -5.34
CA GLN A 78 7.79 -19.47 -6.30
C GLN A 78 7.70 -20.50 -7.45
N ASN A 79 7.25 -21.72 -7.17
CA ASN A 79 7.17 -22.80 -8.16
C ASN A 79 5.74 -23.11 -8.60
N LYS A 80 4.77 -22.28 -8.25
CA LYS A 80 3.37 -22.51 -8.59
C LYS A 80 2.98 -21.63 -9.77
N LYS A 81 2.59 -22.29 -10.88
CA LYS A 81 2.02 -21.56 -12.01
C LYS A 81 0.59 -21.14 -11.65
N TRP A 82 0.40 -19.85 -11.50
CA TRP A 82 -0.95 -19.28 -11.30
C TRP A 82 -1.61 -19.03 -12.66
N THR A 83 -2.89 -19.34 -12.74
CA THR A 83 -3.74 -18.99 -13.88
C THR A 83 -4.90 -18.14 -13.35
N PRO A 84 -5.19 -16.99 -13.97
CA PRO A 84 -6.33 -16.17 -13.55
C PRO A 84 -7.62 -16.99 -13.70
N PRO A 85 -8.59 -16.81 -12.78
CA PRO A 85 -9.89 -17.46 -12.89
C PRO A 85 -10.60 -17.02 -14.19
N GLY A 86 -11.31 -17.93 -14.82
CA GLY A 86 -12.09 -17.63 -16.01
C GLY A 86 -13.25 -16.68 -15.68
N LYS A 87 -13.71 -15.90 -16.67
CA LYS A 87 -14.83 -14.96 -16.49
C LYS A 87 -16.15 -15.64 -16.06
N SER A 88 -16.26 -16.94 -16.30
CA SER A 88 -17.44 -17.76 -15.97
C SER A 88 -17.29 -18.52 -14.65
N ASP A 89 -16.13 -18.46 -14.00
CA ASP A 89 -15.90 -19.22 -12.79
C ASP A 89 -16.64 -18.58 -11.61
N VAL A 90 -17.44 -19.37 -10.92
CA VAL A 90 -18.06 -18.95 -9.66
C VAL A 90 -16.96 -18.79 -8.63
N PRO A 91 -16.86 -17.62 -7.96
CA PRO A 91 -15.83 -17.40 -6.96
C PRO A 91 -15.91 -18.48 -5.86
N SER A 92 -14.89 -19.32 -5.77
CA SER A 92 -14.77 -20.24 -4.64
C SER A 92 -14.15 -19.52 -3.45
N TYR A 93 -14.83 -19.51 -2.32
CA TYR A 93 -14.33 -18.99 -1.06
C TYR A 93 -13.54 -20.02 -0.25
N SER A 94 -13.26 -21.17 -0.86
CA SER A 94 -12.41 -22.21 -0.25
C SER A 94 -10.94 -21.88 -0.45
N PHE A 95 -10.18 -21.95 0.63
CA PHE A 95 -8.74 -21.75 0.64
C PHE A 95 -8.06 -23.02 1.15
N ASP A 96 -6.87 -23.31 0.63
CA ASP A 96 -6.04 -24.37 1.19
C ASP A 96 -5.61 -24.02 2.64
N LYS A 97 -5.10 -25.01 3.38
CA LYS A 97 -4.75 -24.86 4.78
C LYS A 97 -3.70 -23.76 5.02
N TRP A 98 -2.70 -23.67 4.13
CA TRP A 98 -1.64 -22.67 4.26
C TRP A 98 -2.17 -21.25 3.99
N THR A 99 -2.88 -21.08 2.87
CA THR A 99 -3.50 -19.80 2.50
C THR A 99 -4.47 -19.31 3.57
N ASN A 100 -5.26 -20.21 4.16
CA ASN A 100 -6.19 -19.84 5.22
C ASN A 100 -5.45 -19.37 6.48
N ALA A 101 -4.36 -20.04 6.87
CA ALA A 101 -3.52 -19.62 7.98
C ALA A 101 -2.84 -18.27 7.71
N TYR A 102 -2.31 -18.06 6.49
CA TYR A 102 -1.70 -16.80 6.05
C TYR A 102 -2.69 -15.62 6.09
N LEU A 103 -3.95 -15.85 5.72
CA LEU A 103 -5.02 -14.84 5.70
C LEU A 103 -5.72 -14.66 7.07
N THR A 104 -5.23 -15.31 8.12
CA THR A 104 -5.74 -15.12 9.50
C THR A 104 -5.04 -13.91 10.12
N ILE A 105 -5.37 -12.74 9.59
CA ILE A 105 -4.83 -11.43 9.99
C ILE A 105 -6.00 -10.46 10.24
N PRO A 106 -5.79 -9.37 11.02
CA PRO A 106 -6.77 -8.31 11.21
C PRO A 106 -7.20 -7.67 9.87
N ASN A 107 -8.41 -7.08 9.85
CA ASN A 107 -8.92 -6.44 8.63
C ASN A 107 -8.03 -5.27 8.17
N SER A 108 -7.50 -4.46 9.10
CA SER A 108 -6.56 -3.38 8.77
C SER A 108 -5.34 -3.89 7.98
N GLU A 109 -4.68 -4.92 8.52
CA GLU A 109 -3.53 -5.53 7.85
C GLU A 109 -3.90 -6.22 6.52
N LEU A 110 -5.13 -6.74 6.42
CA LEU A 110 -5.64 -7.34 5.18
C LEU A 110 -5.76 -6.30 4.07
N PHE A 111 -6.30 -5.11 4.38
CA PHE A 111 -6.42 -4.00 3.43
C PHE A 111 -5.07 -3.37 3.07
N GLU A 112 -4.17 -3.22 4.05
CA GLU A 112 -2.81 -2.77 3.81
C GLU A 112 -2.06 -3.72 2.88
N LEU A 113 -2.17 -5.04 3.11
CA LEU A 113 -1.57 -6.05 2.25
C LEU A 113 -2.19 -6.06 0.85
N MET A 114 -3.50 -5.78 0.74
CA MET A 114 -4.18 -5.63 -0.54
C MET A 114 -3.64 -4.42 -1.33
N SER A 115 -3.42 -3.28 -0.66
CA SER A 115 -2.82 -2.10 -1.27
C SER A 115 -1.39 -2.40 -1.76
N ALA A 116 -0.58 -3.08 -0.95
CA ALA A 116 0.76 -3.49 -1.32
C ALA A 116 0.77 -4.47 -2.52
N ALA A 117 -0.13 -5.46 -2.52
CA ALA A 117 -0.27 -6.42 -3.62
C ALA A 117 -0.70 -5.74 -4.94
N ASN A 118 -1.58 -4.74 -4.85
CA ASN A 118 -2.00 -3.92 -5.98
C ASN A 118 -0.84 -3.05 -6.50
N TYR A 119 -0.12 -2.36 -5.63
CA TYR A 119 1.02 -1.52 -6.00
C TYR A 119 2.13 -2.32 -6.67
N LEU A 120 2.46 -3.49 -6.13
CA LEU A 120 3.45 -4.41 -6.71
C LEU A 120 2.91 -5.20 -7.90
N ASN A 121 1.61 -5.10 -8.21
CA ASN A 121 0.93 -5.87 -9.24
C ASN A 121 1.20 -7.37 -9.13
N ILE A 122 1.01 -7.92 -7.92
CA ILE A 122 1.08 -9.36 -7.64
C ILE A 122 -0.34 -9.91 -7.74
N GLN A 123 -0.79 -10.20 -8.96
CA GLN A 123 -2.19 -10.55 -9.24
C GLN A 123 -2.70 -11.73 -8.43
N HIS A 124 -1.90 -12.79 -8.29
CA HIS A 124 -2.30 -13.96 -7.51
C HIS A 124 -2.57 -13.63 -6.04
N LEU A 125 -1.75 -12.81 -5.41
CA LEU A 125 -1.96 -12.35 -4.03
C LEU A 125 -3.20 -11.45 -3.95
N TYR A 126 -3.30 -10.46 -4.83
CA TYR A 126 -4.42 -9.52 -4.87
C TYR A 126 -5.77 -10.22 -5.02
N GLU A 127 -5.90 -11.14 -6.00
CA GLU A 127 -7.10 -11.97 -6.21
C GLU A 127 -7.48 -12.77 -4.95
N THR A 128 -6.48 -13.38 -4.32
CA THR A 128 -6.70 -14.18 -3.12
C THR A 128 -7.20 -13.32 -1.95
N LEU A 129 -6.66 -12.12 -1.79
CA LEU A 129 -7.10 -11.15 -0.79
C LEU A 129 -8.52 -10.64 -1.07
N CYS A 130 -8.84 -10.32 -2.34
CA CYS A 130 -10.20 -9.96 -2.76
C CYS A 130 -11.21 -11.07 -2.43
N ARG A 131 -10.87 -12.32 -2.74
CA ARG A 131 -11.71 -13.48 -2.39
C ARG A 131 -11.89 -13.62 -0.87
N ARG A 132 -10.86 -13.32 -0.08
CA ARG A 132 -10.95 -13.33 1.38
C ARG A 132 -11.92 -12.28 1.90
N VAL A 133 -11.83 -11.04 1.40
CA VAL A 133 -12.78 -9.97 1.74
C VAL A 133 -14.20 -10.37 1.32
N ALA A 134 -14.37 -10.83 0.09
CA ALA A 134 -15.67 -11.30 -0.39
C ALA A 134 -16.26 -12.43 0.48
N SER A 135 -15.42 -13.37 0.95
CA SER A 135 -15.87 -14.44 1.85
C SER A 135 -16.37 -13.93 3.21
N LYS A 136 -15.87 -12.79 3.68
CA LYS A 136 -16.30 -12.17 4.94
C LYS A 136 -17.65 -11.49 4.83
N ILE A 137 -18.03 -11.02 3.65
CA ILE A 137 -19.25 -10.23 3.41
C ILE A 137 -20.35 -11.00 2.69
N ALA A 138 -20.02 -12.13 2.07
CA ALA A 138 -20.99 -12.94 1.32
C ALA A 138 -22.22 -13.30 2.15
N GLY A 139 -23.41 -13.02 1.62
CA GLY A 139 -24.70 -13.33 2.28
C GLY A 139 -25.06 -12.44 3.48
N LYS A 140 -24.33 -11.36 3.73
CA LYS A 140 -24.59 -10.43 4.84
C LYS A 140 -25.40 -9.21 4.39
N THR A 141 -26.12 -8.61 5.31
CA THR A 141 -26.75 -7.30 5.13
C THR A 141 -25.71 -6.18 5.13
N SER A 142 -26.08 -4.99 4.68
CA SER A 142 -25.18 -3.82 4.62
C SER A 142 -24.54 -3.51 5.99
N SER A 143 -25.32 -3.51 7.05
CA SER A 143 -24.85 -3.29 8.43
C SER A 143 -23.89 -4.39 8.89
N GLU A 144 -24.22 -5.66 8.63
CA GLU A 144 -23.34 -6.79 8.97
C GLU A 144 -22.05 -6.81 8.17
N MET A 145 -22.06 -6.33 6.91
CA MET A 145 -20.86 -6.17 6.10
C MET A 145 -19.90 -5.15 6.70
N ARG A 146 -20.41 -3.98 7.10
CA ARG A 146 -19.62 -2.94 7.77
C ARG A 146 -18.98 -3.47 9.06
N GLN A 147 -19.78 -4.14 9.88
CA GLN A 147 -19.29 -4.75 11.12
C GLN A 147 -18.23 -5.84 10.84
N ALA A 148 -18.45 -6.72 9.85
CA ALA A 148 -17.52 -7.78 9.50
C ALA A 148 -16.17 -7.24 9.00
N LEU A 149 -16.15 -6.05 8.41
CA LEU A 149 -14.96 -5.37 7.90
C LEU A 149 -14.39 -4.35 8.89
N ASN A 150 -15.00 -4.16 10.06
CA ASN A 150 -14.64 -3.12 11.04
C ASN A 150 -14.69 -1.70 10.44
N LEU A 151 -15.69 -1.44 9.60
CA LEU A 151 -15.94 -0.11 9.03
C LEU A 151 -16.91 0.66 9.93
N LYS A 152 -16.81 1.99 9.90
CA LYS A 152 -17.75 2.88 10.62
C LYS A 152 -19.20 2.60 10.18
N SER A 153 -20.13 2.71 11.08
CA SER A 153 -21.57 2.65 10.79
C SER A 153 -22.02 3.89 10.00
N ASP A 154 -23.21 3.81 9.37
CA ASP A 154 -23.77 4.98 8.68
C ASP A 154 -24.03 6.16 9.64
N GLU A 155 -24.33 5.86 10.92
CA GLU A 155 -24.53 6.86 11.97
C GLU A 155 -23.22 7.50 12.38
N GLU A 156 -22.13 6.72 12.51
CA GLU A 156 -20.79 7.23 12.83
C GLU A 156 -20.20 8.05 11.69
N ILE A 157 -20.49 7.70 10.42
CA ILE A 157 -20.05 8.46 9.25
C ILE A 157 -20.77 9.83 9.24
N LYS A 158 -22.09 9.84 9.38
CA LYS A 158 -22.87 11.08 9.45
C LYS A 158 -22.45 11.98 10.61
N ALA A 159 -22.19 11.39 11.77
CA ALA A 159 -21.72 12.17 12.91
C ALA A 159 -20.34 12.77 12.69
N ALA A 160 -19.45 12.07 11.97
CA ALA A 160 -18.14 12.58 11.59
C ALA A 160 -18.25 13.70 10.55
N GLU A 161 -19.10 13.54 9.53
CA GLU A 161 -19.36 14.55 8.49
C GLU A 161 -19.91 15.85 9.12
N ILE A 162 -20.89 15.75 10.04
CA ILE A 162 -21.43 16.93 10.75
C ILE A 162 -20.35 17.60 11.61
N ALA A 163 -19.48 16.82 12.27
CA ALA A 163 -18.43 17.37 13.09
C ALA A 163 -17.37 18.10 12.26
N GLU A 164 -17.03 17.59 11.07
CA GLU A 164 -16.12 18.22 10.12
C GLU A 164 -16.72 19.53 9.58
N GLU A 165 -18.02 19.54 9.20
CA GLU A 165 -18.72 20.76 8.76
C GLU A 165 -18.75 21.84 9.87
N GLU A 166 -18.99 21.45 11.13
CA GLU A 166 -18.97 22.38 12.27
C GLU A 166 -17.57 22.94 12.60
N GLU A 167 -16.51 22.20 12.31
CA GLU A 167 -15.13 22.68 12.47
C GLU A 167 -14.75 23.65 11.35
N GLU A 168 -15.12 23.37 10.10
CA GLU A 168 -14.90 24.29 8.96
C GLU A 168 -15.65 25.62 9.14
N GLU A 169 -16.91 25.62 9.59
CA GLU A 169 -17.67 26.82 9.87
C GLU A 169 -17.02 27.68 10.97
N LYS A 170 -16.40 27.06 11.97
CA LYS A 170 -15.70 27.80 13.05
C LYS A 170 -14.40 28.43 12.59
N GLU A 171 -13.67 27.78 11.67
CA GLU A 171 -12.45 28.33 11.11
C GLU A 171 -12.73 29.55 10.20
N GLU A 172 -13.83 29.52 9.42
CA GLU A 172 -14.26 30.66 8.60
C GLU A 172 -14.72 31.87 9.43
N ASP A 173 -15.39 31.64 10.56
CA ASP A 173 -15.84 32.68 11.46
C ASP A 173 -14.65 33.35 12.22
N ASP A 174 -13.59 32.62 12.52
CA ASP A 174 -12.41 33.11 13.21
C ASP A 174 -11.51 33.92 12.25
N GLU A 175 -11.44 33.55 10.97
CA GLU A 175 -10.71 34.31 9.94
C GLU A 175 -11.40 35.64 9.62
N SER A 176 -12.73 35.69 9.60
CA SER A 176 -13.50 36.91 9.34
C SER A 176 -13.41 37.93 10.45
N SER A 177 -13.18 37.53 11.70
CA SER A 177 -13.08 38.42 12.86
C SER A 177 -11.70 39.07 13.02
N SER A 178 -10.66 38.56 12.34
CA SER A 178 -9.30 39.11 12.39
C SER A 178 -9.06 40.25 11.38
N GLU A 179 -9.85 40.34 10.30
CA GLU A 179 -9.69 41.43 9.30
C GLU A 179 -10.24 42.77 9.74
N ASP A 180 -11.18 42.84 10.69
CA ASP A 180 -11.78 44.12 11.16
C ASP A 180 -10.93 44.87 12.19
N GLN A 181 -9.83 44.33 12.69
CA GLN A 181 -8.97 44.97 13.69
C GLN A 181 -7.75 45.75 13.13
N GLU A 182 -7.38 45.55 11.87
CA GLU A 182 -6.22 46.24 11.28
C GLU A 182 -6.51 47.62 10.65
N MET A 183 -7.77 48.06 10.56
CA MET A 183 -8.12 49.32 9.91
C MET A 183 -8.31 50.52 10.85
N SER A 184 -8.06 50.43 12.17
CA SER A 184 -8.31 51.53 13.13
C SER A 184 -7.08 52.30 13.59
N ASP A 185 -5.86 51.99 13.18
CA ASP A 185 -4.62 52.66 13.62
C ASP A 185 -3.87 53.44 12.53
N ILE A 186 -4.61 54.12 11.63
CA ILE A 186 -3.99 55.17 10.80
C ILE A 186 -4.09 56.50 11.56
N SER A 187 -3.16 56.70 12.47
CA SER A 187 -2.93 58.00 13.14
C SER A 187 -2.41 59.01 12.11
N LEU A 188 -3.22 60.03 11.86
CA LEU A 188 -2.82 61.21 11.08
C LEU A 188 -1.65 61.89 11.80
N SER A 189 -0.47 61.87 11.24
CA SER A 189 0.63 62.75 11.61
C SER A 189 0.38 64.16 11.08
N PRO A 190 0.52 65.26 11.90
CA PRO A 190 0.35 66.64 11.43
C PRO A 190 1.54 67.06 10.57
N GLU A 191 1.23 67.76 9.46
CA GLU A 191 2.21 68.40 8.60
C GLU A 191 3.07 69.46 9.33
N PRO A 192 4.35 69.56 8.98
CA PRO A 192 5.19 70.68 9.54
C PRO A 192 4.85 72.01 8.89
N PRO A 193 5.02 73.14 9.63
CA PRO A 193 4.72 74.52 9.17
C PRO A 193 5.71 74.92 8.06
N ILE A 194 5.15 75.65 7.10
CA ILE A 194 5.90 76.25 6.00
C ILE A 194 6.37 77.62 6.54
N ASP A 195 7.67 77.87 6.67
CA ASP A 195 8.27 79.20 6.94
C ASP A 195 8.49 79.92 5.61
N ASP A 196 8.13 81.28 5.66
CA ASP A 196 8.35 82.29 4.64
C ASP A 196 9.83 82.66 4.43
#